data_297fb52fff429d70e8552737e20b2654
#
_entry.id   297fb52fff429d70e8552737e20b2654
#
_cell.length_a   1.000
_cell.length_b   1.000
_cell.length_c   1.000
_cell.angle_alpha   90.00
_cell.angle_beta   90.00
_cell.angle_gamma   90.00
#
_symmetry.space_group_name_H-M   'P 1'
#
loop_
_entity.id
_entity.type
_entity.pdbx_description
1 polymer ?
#
loop_
_entity_poly.entity_id
_entity_poly.type
_entity_poly.pdbx_seq_one_letter_code
_entity_poly.pdbx_strand_id
1 'polypeptide(L)'
;MMHNYYQLKYYFIKDFDTKIIDKQDKQTVIIFRNYSLDNTDEKKILEIKNYCKKNRKTFFLSNDIKLAIKLNLDGVYLPSFNKD
;
A
#
# COMPACT_ATOMS: atom_id res chain seq x y z
N MET A 1 0.99 16.73 21.26
CA MET A 1 1.27 16.14 21.12
C MET A 1 1.54 15.35 20.46
N MET A 2 1.91 14.84 20.28
CA MET A 2 2.21 14.16 19.79
C MET A 2 2.37 13.32 19.42
N HIS A 3 2.43 12.82 19.17
CA HIS A 3 2.80 12.06 18.71
C HIS A 3 2.35 10.83 18.28
N ASN A 4 1.86 10.54 17.74
CA ASN A 4 1.27 9.26 17.49
C ASN A 4 1.48 8.75 16.11
N TYR A 5 2.16 9.44 15.32
CA TYR A 5 2.36 9.02 13.95
C TYR A 5 3.28 7.81 13.85
N TYR A 6 4.06 7.53 14.86
CA TYR A 6 4.85 6.31 14.79
C TYR A 6 4.10 5.11 15.29
N GLN A 7 2.81 5.26 15.47
CA GLN A 7 1.96 4.11 15.74
C GLN A 7 1.13 3.74 14.53
N LEU A 8 1.65 4.05 13.35
CA LEU A 8 0.97 3.66 12.13
C LEU A 8 0.84 2.16 12.06
N LYS A 9 -0.29 1.73 11.57
CA LYS A 9 -0.55 0.31 11.37
C LYS A 9 -0.38 -0.02 9.91
N TYR A 10 -0.02 -1.24 9.63
CA TYR A 10 0.15 -1.69 8.26
C TYR A 10 -0.76 -2.87 8.01
N TYR A 11 -1.43 -2.86 6.90
CA TYR A 11 -2.31 -3.96 6.52
C TYR A 11 -1.98 -4.39 5.10
N PHE A 12 -1.58 -5.65 4.95
CA PHE A 12 -1.16 -6.15 3.65
C PHE A 12 -2.33 -6.77 2.91
N ILE A 13 -2.47 -6.43 1.65
CA ILE A 13 -3.51 -7.00 0.79
C ILE A 13 -2.84 -7.56 -0.45
N LYS A 14 -3.50 -8.52 -1.07
CA LYS A 14 -3.02 -9.09 -2.33
C LYS A 14 -4.09 -9.01 -3.41
N ASP A 15 -5.24 -8.50 -3.09
CA ASP A 15 -6.30 -8.30 -4.05
C ASP A 15 -7.05 -7.03 -3.74
N PHE A 16 -7.80 -6.57 -4.71
CA PHE A 16 -8.61 -5.39 -4.55
C PHE A 16 -9.94 -5.79 -3.92
N ASP A 17 -10.11 -5.46 -2.66
CA ASP A 17 -11.33 -5.78 -1.93
C ASP A 17 -11.72 -4.55 -1.13
N THR A 18 -12.75 -3.87 -1.60
CA THR A 18 -13.17 -2.62 -0.96
C THR A 18 -13.65 -2.82 0.45
N LYS A 19 -14.23 -3.98 0.74
CA LYS A 19 -14.73 -4.24 2.10
C LYS A 19 -13.59 -4.29 3.09
N ILE A 20 -12.50 -4.92 2.69
CA ILE A 20 -11.34 -5.03 3.56
C ILE A 20 -10.70 -3.64 3.75
N ILE A 21 -10.59 -2.89 2.68
CA ILE A 21 -9.99 -1.57 2.74
C ILE A 21 -10.84 -0.65 3.63
N ASP A 22 -12.14 -0.72 3.48
CA ASP A 22 -13.04 0.14 4.25
C ASP A 22 -12.96 -0.12 5.74
N LYS A 23 -12.62 -1.33 6.13
CA LYS A 23 -12.52 -1.67 7.55
C LYS A 23 -11.29 -1.06 8.21
N GLN A 24 -10.32 -0.65 7.43
CA GLN A 24 -9.10 -0.10 8.01
C GLN A 24 -9.31 1.37 8.32
N ASP A 25 -8.77 1.81 9.44
CA ASP A 25 -8.92 3.22 9.81
C ASP A 25 -7.93 4.08 9.03
N LYS A 26 -8.02 5.39 9.22
CA LYS A 26 -7.20 6.32 8.45
C LYS A 26 -5.73 6.23 8.78
N GLN A 27 -5.39 5.67 9.91
CA GLN A 27 -4.00 5.54 10.32
C GLN A 27 -3.37 4.26 9.79
N THR A 28 -4.16 3.42 9.14
CA THR A 28 -3.65 2.18 8.61
C THR A 28 -3.17 2.40 7.18
N VAL A 29 -1.93 2.00 6.93
CA VAL A 29 -1.36 2.05 5.59
C VAL A 29 -1.70 0.74 4.90
N ILE A 30 -2.38 0.83 3.77
CA ILE A 30 -2.70 -0.34 2.97
C ILE A 30 -1.50 -0.65 2.10
N ILE A 31 -1.01 -1.87 2.17
CA ILE A 31 0.17 -2.27 1.41
C ILE A 31 -0.22 -3.40 0.48
N PHE A 32 -0.02 -3.18 -0.81
CA PHE A 32 -0.27 -4.23 -1.79
C PHE A 32 0.96 -5.11 -1.90
N ARG A 33 0.77 -6.37 -1.67
CA ARG A 33 1.83 -7.34 -1.67
C ARG A 33 1.66 -8.24 -2.85
N ASN A 34 2.50 -8.08 -3.82
CA ASN A 34 2.42 -8.86 -5.04
C ASN A 34 3.54 -9.88 -5.07
N TYR A 35 3.18 -11.13 -5.00
CA TYR A 35 4.16 -12.20 -5.07
C TYR A 35 4.40 -12.68 -6.48
N SER A 36 3.58 -12.26 -7.39
CA SER A 36 3.72 -12.66 -8.78
C SER A 36 4.88 -11.92 -9.41
N LEU A 37 5.59 -12.59 -10.27
CA LEU A 37 6.66 -11.97 -11.03
C LEU A 37 6.13 -11.32 -12.28
N ASP A 38 4.86 -11.49 -12.56
CA ASP A 38 4.24 -10.85 -13.70
C ASP A 38 3.96 -9.41 -13.40
N ASN A 39 4.08 -8.58 -14.39
CA ASN A 39 3.79 -7.17 -14.24
C ASN A 39 2.35 -6.86 -14.60
N THR A 40 1.51 -7.84 -14.51
CA THR A 40 0.15 -7.69 -14.98
C THR A 40 -0.76 -7.00 -13.99
N ASP A 41 -0.27 -6.74 -12.79
CA ASP A 41 -1.13 -6.19 -11.77
C ASP A 41 -1.14 -4.67 -11.71
N GLU A 42 -0.50 -4.03 -12.69
CA GLU A 42 -0.44 -2.57 -12.69
C GLU A 42 -1.85 -1.98 -12.72
N LYS A 43 -2.74 -2.56 -13.49
CA LYS A 43 -4.10 -2.09 -13.56
C LYS A 43 -4.80 -2.25 -12.22
N LYS A 44 -4.59 -3.39 -11.58
CA LYS A 44 -5.17 -3.64 -10.27
C LYS A 44 -4.63 -2.64 -9.25
N ILE A 45 -3.34 -2.37 -9.31
CA ILE A 45 -2.72 -1.42 -8.39
C ILE A 45 -3.31 -0.03 -8.57
N LEU A 46 -3.55 0.35 -9.82
CA LEU A 46 -4.17 1.64 -10.09
C LEU A 46 -5.60 1.71 -9.56
N GLU A 47 -6.33 0.61 -9.66
CA GLU A 47 -7.68 0.57 -9.12
C GLU A 47 -7.67 0.75 -7.60
N ILE A 48 -6.73 0.08 -6.94
CA ILE A 48 -6.60 0.21 -5.50
C ILE A 48 -6.19 1.63 -5.14
N LYS A 49 -5.22 2.16 -5.88
CA LYS A 49 -4.77 3.53 -5.65
C LYS A 49 -5.91 4.52 -5.73
N ASN A 50 -6.71 4.43 -6.78
CA ASN A 50 -7.79 5.37 -6.99
C ASN A 50 -8.85 5.24 -5.89
N TYR A 51 -9.13 4.03 -5.49
CA TYR A 51 -10.09 3.80 -4.42
C TYR A 51 -9.58 4.36 -3.09
N CYS A 52 -8.32 4.09 -2.79
CA CYS A 52 -7.74 4.57 -1.55
C CYS A 52 -7.68 6.10 -1.52
N LYS A 53 -7.31 6.71 -2.64
CA LYS A 53 -7.25 8.15 -2.71
C LYS A 53 -8.63 8.77 -2.50
N LYS A 54 -9.63 8.19 -3.12
CA LYS A 54 -10.99 8.68 -3.00
C LYS A 54 -11.48 8.59 -1.55
N ASN A 55 -11.04 7.58 -0.84
CA ASN A 55 -11.49 7.35 0.52
C ASN A 55 -10.47 7.78 1.56
N ARG A 56 -9.47 8.53 1.14
CA ARG A 56 -8.46 9.10 2.03
C ARG A 56 -7.70 8.04 2.81
N LYS A 57 -7.39 6.94 2.13
CA LYS A 57 -6.56 5.89 2.69
C LYS A 57 -5.15 6.02 2.11
N THR A 58 -4.16 5.70 2.90
CA THR A 58 -2.78 5.71 2.44
C THR A 58 -2.46 4.36 1.81
N PHE A 59 -1.84 4.37 0.65
CA PHE A 59 -1.58 3.15 -0.10
C PHE A 59 -0.12 3.08 -0.52
N PHE A 60 0.55 2.01 -0.11
CA PHE A 60 1.94 1.72 -0.45
C PHE A 60 2.01 0.46 -1.29
N LEU A 61 3.04 0.39 -2.09
CA LEU A 61 3.35 -0.84 -2.83
C LEU A 61 4.55 -1.51 -2.18
N SER A 62 4.51 -2.84 -2.12
CA SER A 62 5.60 -3.58 -1.50
C SER A 62 6.68 -3.89 -2.53
N ASN A 63 7.92 -3.54 -2.21
CA ASN A 63 9.11 -4.00 -2.93
C ASN A 63 9.30 -3.52 -4.36
N ASP A 64 8.59 -2.54 -4.81
CA ASP A 64 8.78 -2.10 -6.20
C ASP A 64 8.80 -0.58 -6.24
N ILE A 65 10.00 -0.03 -6.05
CA ILE A 65 10.16 1.42 -6.01
C ILE A 65 9.82 2.06 -7.34
N LYS A 66 10.28 1.46 -8.43
CA LYS A 66 10.06 2.04 -9.74
C LYS A 66 8.58 2.12 -10.07
N LEU A 67 7.85 1.06 -9.78
CA LEU A 67 6.43 1.05 -10.07
C LEU A 67 5.67 2.00 -9.17
N ALA A 68 6.06 2.09 -7.91
CA ALA A 68 5.42 3.02 -6.98
C ALA A 68 5.59 4.46 -7.47
N ILE A 69 6.77 4.79 -7.97
CA ILE A 69 7.01 6.12 -8.51
C ILE A 69 6.23 6.32 -9.81
N LYS A 70 6.27 5.33 -10.68
CA LYS A 70 5.59 5.41 -11.97
C LYS A 70 4.10 5.68 -11.79
N LEU A 71 3.50 5.01 -10.82
CA LEU A 71 2.07 5.14 -10.58
C LEU A 71 1.73 6.20 -9.55
N ASN A 72 2.73 6.90 -9.08
CA ASN A 72 2.54 8.01 -8.14
C ASN A 72 1.79 7.58 -6.89
N LEU A 73 2.23 6.50 -6.29
CA LEU A 73 1.64 6.00 -5.06
C LEU A 73 2.14 6.80 -3.87
N ASP A 74 1.51 6.63 -2.74
CA ASP A 74 1.90 7.35 -1.53
C ASP A 74 3.28 6.96 -1.04
N GLY A 75 3.69 5.72 -1.33
CA GLY A 75 5.00 5.29 -0.89
C GLY A 75 5.26 3.85 -1.28
N VAL A 76 6.37 3.35 -0.80
CA VAL A 76 6.76 1.97 -1.06
C VAL A 76 7.17 1.35 0.27
N TYR A 77 6.78 0.10 0.46
CA TYR A 77 7.15 -0.64 1.66
C TYR A 77 8.32 -1.55 1.33
N LEU A 78 9.43 -1.34 2.01
CA LEU A 78 10.61 -2.16 1.81
C LEU A 78 10.86 -2.94 3.08
N PRO A 79 10.69 -4.25 3.06
CA PRO A 79 10.94 -5.03 4.26
C PRO A 79 12.41 -4.92 4.64
N SER A 80 12.66 -4.92 5.92
CA SER A 80 14.01 -4.83 6.43
C SER A 80 14.63 -6.22 6.41
N PHE A 81 15.66 -6.37 5.67
CA PHE A 81 16.35 -7.63 5.62
C PHE A 81 17.66 -7.57 6.25
N ASN A 82 18.23 -7.24 6.59
CA ASN A 82 19.51 -7.20 6.95
C ASN A 82 20.04 -7.50 7.97
N LYS A 83 20.07 -7.54 7.55
CA LYS A 83 20.56 -7.54 8.05
C LYS A 83 21.48 -7.38 8.12
N ASP A 84 22.00 -7.22 8.18
CA ASP A 84 22.85 -7.15 8.24
C ASP A 84 23.20 -7.27 8.45
#